data_940bbd3edfbe87f713c008a80e315097
#
_entry.id   940bbd3edfbe87f713c008a80e315097
#
_cell.length_a   1.000
_cell.length_b   1.000
_cell.length_c   1.000
_cell.angle_alpha   90.00
_cell.angle_beta   90.00
_cell.angle_gamma   90.00
#
_symmetry.space_group_name_H-M   'P 1'
#
loop_
_entity.id
_entity.type
_entity.pdbx_description
1 polymer ?
#
loop_
_entity_poly.entity_id
_entity_poly.type
_entity_poly.pdbx_seq_one_letter_code
_entity_poly.pdbx_strand_id
1 'polypeptide(L)'
;ESARIGFVFVRRGVVPEALSTWTVPRLVGMARAGELLMTGRILNAREALEFGLVSRVVPDAELLPAARALAAEIAREAAPVSVAITKWMLWGMQMESDLAHADDVDARAFWWTGTQPDAREGVRAFLEKRPPRWSMRPSTDMPDFLRDPRLLGSRGEARKKR
;
A
#
# COMPACT_ATOMS: atom_id res chain seq x y z
N GLU A 1 12.62 7.04 -16.91
CA GLU A 1 12.28 8.16 -17.83
C GLU A 1 11.65 7.68 -19.11
N SER A 2 12.14 6.60 -19.72
CA SER A 2 11.61 6.08 -20.99
C SER A 2 10.27 5.35 -20.85
N ALA A 3 9.80 5.09 -19.63
CA ALA A 3 8.58 4.33 -19.39
C ALA A 3 7.34 4.96 -20.03
N ARG A 4 6.46 4.10 -20.54
CA ARG A 4 5.15 4.48 -21.09
C ARG A 4 4.07 3.68 -20.39
N ILE A 5 3.03 4.36 -19.92
CA ILE A 5 1.95 3.76 -19.12
C ILE A 5 0.63 4.05 -19.83
N GLY A 6 -0.20 3.03 -20.02
CA GLY A 6 -1.50 3.20 -20.66
C GLY A 6 -2.50 2.11 -20.32
N PHE A 7 -3.76 2.51 -20.21
CA PHE A 7 -4.92 1.64 -19.98
C PHE A 7 -5.68 1.50 -21.30
N VAL A 8 -5.06 0.83 -22.28
CA VAL A 8 -5.50 0.82 -23.69
C VAL A 8 -6.70 -0.08 -24.00
N PHE A 9 -7.36 -0.60 -23.00
CA PHE A 9 -8.46 -1.58 -23.09
C PHE A 9 -9.58 -1.14 -24.06
N VAL A 10 -10.11 0.07 -23.87
CA VAL A 10 -11.21 0.60 -24.69
C VAL A 10 -10.81 0.74 -26.18
N ARG A 11 -9.53 0.97 -26.46
CA ARG A 11 -9.01 0.98 -27.85
C ARG A 11 -8.93 -0.42 -28.45
N ARG A 12 -9.18 -1.46 -27.69
CA ARG A 12 -9.25 -2.87 -28.11
C ARG A 12 -10.67 -3.42 -28.04
N GLY A 13 -11.67 -2.57 -27.76
CA GLY A 13 -13.07 -2.99 -27.66
C GLY A 13 -13.41 -3.74 -26.40
N VAL A 14 -12.58 -3.68 -25.36
CA VAL A 14 -12.82 -4.33 -24.07
C VAL A 14 -12.81 -3.31 -22.92
N VAL A 15 -13.47 -3.63 -21.82
CA VAL A 15 -13.46 -2.79 -20.62
C VAL A 15 -12.14 -2.96 -19.86
N PRO A 16 -11.73 -1.94 -19.08
CA PRO A 16 -10.58 -2.06 -18.18
C PRO A 16 -10.73 -3.22 -17.20
N GLU A 17 -9.64 -3.96 -16.97
CA GLU A 17 -9.58 -5.11 -16.09
C GLU A 17 -8.57 -4.92 -14.93
N ALA A 18 -8.24 -5.98 -14.19
CA ALA A 18 -7.31 -5.99 -13.06
C ALA A 18 -7.63 -4.93 -12.00
N LEU A 19 -8.92 -4.72 -11.72
CA LEU A 19 -9.42 -3.71 -10.79
C LEU A 19 -9.02 -2.26 -11.15
N SER A 20 -8.62 -1.98 -12.37
CA SER A 20 -8.15 -0.65 -12.76
C SER A 20 -9.24 0.42 -12.64
N THR A 21 -10.52 0.10 -12.89
CA THR A 21 -11.65 1.00 -12.65
C THR A 21 -11.87 1.34 -11.16
N TRP A 22 -11.33 0.54 -10.26
CA TRP A 22 -11.37 0.76 -8.82
C TRP A 22 -10.10 1.45 -8.29
N THR A 23 -8.93 1.00 -8.73
CA THR A 23 -7.64 1.48 -8.21
C THR A 23 -7.25 2.84 -8.80
N VAL A 24 -7.41 3.03 -10.13
CA VAL A 24 -6.94 4.27 -10.79
C VAL A 24 -7.63 5.51 -10.26
N PRO A 25 -8.98 5.55 -10.08
CA PRO A 25 -9.63 6.74 -9.51
C PRO A 25 -9.16 7.08 -8.08
N ARG A 26 -8.73 6.09 -7.31
CA ARG A 26 -8.20 6.29 -5.95
C ARG A 26 -6.78 6.85 -5.95
N LEU A 27 -6.02 6.55 -6.99
CA LEU A 27 -4.66 7.08 -7.14
C LEU A 27 -4.65 8.51 -7.71
N VAL A 28 -5.45 8.77 -8.75
CA VAL A 28 -5.33 10.00 -9.56
C VAL A 28 -6.57 10.90 -9.51
N GLY A 29 -7.62 10.47 -8.82
CA GLY A 29 -8.93 11.13 -8.79
C GLY A 29 -9.78 10.80 -10.03
N MET A 30 -11.12 11.01 -9.92
CA MET A 30 -12.09 10.59 -10.93
C MET A 30 -11.89 11.26 -12.28
N ALA A 31 -11.56 12.55 -12.31
CA ALA A 31 -11.42 13.30 -13.57
C ALA A 31 -10.28 12.74 -14.44
N ARG A 32 -9.09 12.55 -13.85
CA ARG A 32 -7.93 11.97 -14.52
C ARG A 32 -8.14 10.50 -14.87
N ALA A 33 -8.76 9.74 -13.97
CA ALA A 33 -9.10 8.34 -14.23
C ALA A 33 -10.05 8.20 -15.40
N GLY A 34 -11.09 9.05 -15.49
CA GLY A 34 -12.01 9.09 -16.63
C GLY A 34 -11.29 9.37 -17.94
N GLU A 35 -10.42 10.37 -17.95
CA GLU A 35 -9.59 10.66 -19.13
C GLU A 35 -8.76 9.43 -19.56
N LEU A 36 -8.00 8.84 -18.61
CA LEU A 36 -7.12 7.71 -18.92
C LEU A 36 -7.86 6.47 -19.39
N LEU A 37 -8.91 6.07 -18.65
CA LEU A 37 -9.61 4.81 -18.88
C LEU A 37 -10.54 4.89 -20.09
N MET A 38 -11.14 6.06 -20.41
CA MET A 38 -12.05 6.21 -21.54
C MET A 38 -11.32 6.56 -22.84
N THR A 39 -10.18 7.24 -22.79
CA THR A 39 -9.40 7.52 -24.00
C THR A 39 -8.41 6.41 -24.35
N GLY A 40 -7.97 5.64 -23.33
CA GLY A 40 -6.90 4.68 -23.47
C GLY A 40 -5.58 5.30 -23.95
N ARG A 41 -5.36 6.61 -23.68
CA ARG A 41 -4.11 7.27 -24.08
C ARG A 41 -2.94 6.73 -23.28
N ILE A 42 -1.76 6.85 -23.87
CA ILE A 42 -0.50 6.44 -23.24
C ILE A 42 0.18 7.68 -22.69
N LEU A 43 0.56 7.62 -21.42
CA LEU A 43 1.35 8.65 -20.74
C LEU A 43 2.84 8.35 -20.90
N ASN A 44 3.66 9.39 -21.00
CA ASN A 44 5.08 9.29 -20.69
C ASN A 44 5.32 9.31 -19.17
N ALA A 45 6.55 9.08 -18.74
CA ALA A 45 6.90 8.98 -17.31
C ALA A 45 6.60 10.29 -16.54
N ARG A 46 6.84 11.46 -17.14
CA ARG A 46 6.57 12.76 -16.52
C ARG A 46 5.08 12.99 -16.32
N GLU A 47 4.27 12.71 -17.35
CA GLU A 47 2.80 12.80 -17.24
C GLU A 47 2.27 11.84 -16.17
N ALA A 48 2.83 10.62 -16.08
CA ALA A 48 2.45 9.65 -15.05
C ALA A 48 2.77 10.14 -13.61
N LEU A 49 3.88 10.84 -13.43
CA LEU A 49 4.23 11.50 -12.18
C LEU A 49 3.27 12.65 -11.85
N GLU A 50 3.01 13.54 -12.81
CA GLU A 50 2.09 14.67 -12.68
C GLU A 50 0.64 14.22 -12.38
N PHE A 51 0.24 13.06 -12.92
CA PHE A 51 -1.05 12.46 -12.62
C PHE A 51 -1.10 11.75 -11.26
N GLY A 52 0.04 11.46 -10.65
CA GLY A 52 0.11 10.71 -9.39
C GLY A 52 -0.01 9.19 -9.55
N LEU A 53 0.17 8.67 -10.79
CA LEU A 53 0.22 7.23 -11.05
C LEU A 53 1.52 6.60 -10.53
N VAL A 54 2.59 7.35 -10.53
CA VAL A 54 3.89 6.95 -9.98
C VAL A 54 4.39 8.00 -8.99
N SER A 55 5.15 7.58 -7.99
CA SER A 55 5.67 8.44 -6.94
C SER A 55 7.02 9.06 -7.29
N ARG A 56 7.73 8.51 -8.29
CA ARG A 56 9.07 8.94 -8.67
C ARG A 56 9.36 8.57 -10.12
N VAL A 57 10.15 9.41 -10.77
CA VAL A 57 10.75 9.15 -12.09
C VAL A 57 12.25 9.36 -11.95
N VAL A 58 13.03 8.44 -12.49
CA VAL A 58 14.50 8.46 -12.48
C VAL A 58 15.03 8.06 -13.86
N PRO A 59 16.30 8.38 -14.19
CA PRO A 59 16.95 7.83 -15.38
C PRO A 59 16.86 6.31 -15.44
N ASP A 60 16.72 5.74 -16.64
CA ASP A 60 16.47 4.31 -16.81
C ASP A 60 17.54 3.43 -16.13
N ALA A 61 18.79 3.84 -16.20
CA ALA A 61 19.90 3.13 -15.55
C ALA A 61 19.79 3.14 -14.00
N GLU A 62 19.08 4.11 -13.44
CA GLU A 62 18.92 4.27 -12.00
C GLU A 62 17.64 3.62 -11.44
N LEU A 63 16.78 3.07 -12.29
CA LEU A 63 15.51 2.50 -11.85
C LEU A 63 15.70 1.41 -10.78
N LEU A 64 16.50 0.40 -11.07
CA LEU A 64 16.76 -0.68 -10.12
C LEU A 64 17.58 -0.24 -8.90
N PRO A 65 18.64 0.58 -9.03
CA PRO A 65 19.32 1.16 -7.89
C PRO A 65 18.38 1.94 -6.96
N ALA A 66 17.54 2.82 -7.48
CA ALA A 66 16.59 3.62 -6.71
C ALA A 66 15.53 2.74 -6.00
N ALA A 67 14.98 1.76 -6.71
CA ALA A 67 14.02 0.82 -6.13
C ALA A 67 14.63 -0.02 -5.00
N ARG A 68 15.87 -0.50 -5.20
CA ARG A 68 16.60 -1.26 -4.19
C ARG A 68 16.98 -0.40 -2.98
N ALA A 69 17.34 0.86 -3.20
CA ALA A 69 17.64 1.79 -2.13
C ALA A 69 16.40 2.02 -1.23
N LEU A 70 15.22 2.25 -1.83
CA LEU A 70 13.97 2.39 -1.08
C LEU A 70 13.61 1.10 -0.32
N ALA A 71 13.75 -0.05 -0.95
CA ALA A 71 13.50 -1.34 -0.29
C ALA A 71 14.46 -1.60 0.87
N ALA A 72 15.74 -1.26 0.70
CA ALA A 72 16.76 -1.37 1.75
C ALA A 72 16.50 -0.41 2.91
N GLU A 73 16.05 0.81 2.63
CA GLU A 73 15.64 1.79 3.64
C GLU A 73 14.51 1.23 4.50
N ILE A 74 13.43 0.73 3.88
CA ILE A 74 12.32 0.11 4.60
C ILE A 74 12.81 -1.08 5.45
N ALA A 75 13.62 -1.96 4.87
CA ALA A 75 14.10 -3.16 5.55
C ALA A 75 15.03 -2.85 6.74
N ARG A 76 15.78 -1.74 6.68
CA ARG A 76 16.72 -1.34 7.73
C ARG A 76 16.06 -0.52 8.83
N GLU A 77 15.23 0.47 8.44
CA GLU A 77 14.75 1.48 9.37
C GLU A 77 13.38 1.14 9.97
N ALA A 78 12.56 0.30 9.32
CA ALA A 78 11.21 0.04 9.74
C ALA A 78 11.03 -1.36 10.36
N ALA A 79 10.29 -1.45 11.48
CA ALA A 79 9.97 -2.71 12.13
C ALA A 79 9.13 -3.61 11.19
N PRO A 80 9.59 -4.84 10.86
CA PRO A 80 8.97 -5.68 9.82
C PRO A 80 7.51 -5.99 10.06
N VAL A 81 7.12 -6.28 11.31
CA VAL A 81 5.71 -6.56 11.66
C VAL A 81 4.86 -5.31 11.53
N SER A 82 5.36 -4.15 11.95
CA SER A 82 4.65 -2.88 11.77
C SER A 82 4.45 -2.53 10.29
N VAL A 83 5.45 -2.76 9.44
CA VAL A 83 5.33 -2.59 7.98
C VAL A 83 4.25 -3.52 7.41
N ALA A 84 4.24 -4.78 7.84
CA ALA A 84 3.25 -5.76 7.37
C ALA A 84 1.83 -5.38 7.79
N ILE A 85 1.63 -4.93 9.03
CA ILE A 85 0.35 -4.44 9.54
C ILE A 85 -0.09 -3.18 8.79
N THR A 86 0.80 -2.20 8.64
CA THR A 86 0.52 -0.97 7.90
C THR A 86 0.09 -1.27 6.46
N LYS A 87 0.80 -2.18 5.77
CA LYS A 87 0.41 -2.61 4.43
C LYS A 87 -0.97 -3.25 4.42
N TRP A 88 -1.26 -4.10 5.39
CA TRP A 88 -2.58 -4.74 5.53
C TRP A 88 -3.67 -3.69 5.73
N MET A 89 -3.45 -2.69 6.61
CA MET A 89 -4.40 -1.60 6.88
C MET A 89 -4.62 -0.73 5.64
N LEU A 90 -3.55 -0.31 4.95
CA LEU A 90 -3.66 0.47 3.72
C LEU A 90 -4.54 -0.20 2.66
N TRP A 91 -4.44 -1.52 2.49
CA TRP A 91 -5.27 -2.25 1.52
C TRP A 91 -6.64 -2.62 2.08
N GLY A 92 -6.73 -3.00 3.35
CA GLY A 92 -7.97 -3.41 4.01
C GLY A 92 -8.96 -2.26 4.16
N MET A 93 -8.47 -1.09 4.56
CA MET A 93 -9.31 0.09 4.85
C MET A 93 -9.73 0.86 3.59
N GLN A 94 -9.24 0.52 2.40
CA GLN A 94 -9.63 1.18 1.14
C GLN A 94 -11.14 1.09 0.85
N MET A 95 -11.82 0.11 1.40
CA MET A 95 -13.26 -0.13 1.21
C MET A 95 -14.08 0.25 2.43
N GLU A 96 -13.43 0.66 3.52
CA GLU A 96 -14.13 0.97 4.76
C GLU A 96 -14.78 2.36 4.67
N SER A 97 -16.05 2.42 4.98
CA SER A 97 -16.83 3.65 5.05
C SER A 97 -17.23 4.02 6.47
N ASP A 98 -17.08 3.09 7.41
CA ASP A 98 -17.34 3.32 8.83
C ASP A 98 -16.05 3.80 9.52
N LEU A 99 -16.00 5.09 9.81
CA LEU A 99 -14.88 5.72 10.50
C LEU A 99 -14.67 5.16 11.91
N ALA A 100 -15.74 4.77 12.61
CA ALA A 100 -15.61 4.20 13.95
C ALA A 100 -14.94 2.80 13.88
N HIS A 101 -15.26 2.01 12.85
CA HIS A 101 -14.59 0.75 12.60
C HIS A 101 -13.11 0.95 12.22
N ALA A 102 -12.81 1.91 11.35
CA ALA A 102 -11.43 2.22 10.96
C ALA A 102 -10.59 2.66 12.18
N ASP A 103 -11.15 3.51 13.05
CA ASP A 103 -10.52 3.96 14.30
C ASP A 103 -10.27 2.80 15.28
N ASP A 104 -11.22 1.87 15.43
CA ASP A 104 -11.05 0.66 16.26
C ASP A 104 -9.90 -0.22 15.76
N VAL A 105 -9.79 -0.41 14.44
CA VAL A 105 -8.69 -1.17 13.84
C VAL A 105 -7.35 -0.48 14.06
N ASP A 106 -7.28 0.83 13.82
CA ASP A 106 -6.07 1.65 14.05
C ASP A 106 -5.64 1.58 15.52
N ALA A 107 -6.57 1.80 16.44
CA ALA A 107 -6.30 1.77 17.87
C ALA A 107 -5.77 0.40 18.32
N ARG A 108 -6.42 -0.68 17.91
CA ARG A 108 -5.96 -2.04 18.24
C ARG A 108 -4.57 -2.34 17.70
N ALA A 109 -4.32 -1.98 16.44
CA ALA A 109 -3.01 -2.18 15.82
C ALA A 109 -1.93 -1.36 16.52
N PHE A 110 -2.21 -0.10 16.84
CA PHE A 110 -1.28 0.80 17.55
C PHE A 110 -0.95 0.29 18.95
N TRP A 111 -1.97 -0.02 19.75
CA TRP A 111 -1.78 -0.51 21.12
C TRP A 111 -1.05 -1.86 21.15
N TRP A 112 -1.43 -2.78 20.26
CA TRP A 112 -0.76 -4.06 20.19
C TRP A 112 0.72 -3.90 19.81
N THR A 113 1.04 -3.17 18.74
CA THR A 113 2.43 -2.94 18.31
C THR A 113 3.24 -2.21 19.38
N GLY A 114 2.63 -1.24 20.10
CA GLY A 114 3.26 -0.50 21.19
C GLY A 114 3.73 -1.38 22.36
N THR A 115 3.11 -2.54 22.57
CA THR A 115 3.52 -3.49 23.61
C THR A 115 4.63 -4.45 23.18
N GLN A 116 4.96 -4.50 21.88
CA GLN A 116 5.90 -5.47 21.35
C GLN A 116 7.38 -5.11 21.60
N PRO A 117 8.30 -6.09 21.49
CA PRO A 117 9.74 -5.86 21.64
C PRO A 117 10.29 -4.80 20.66
N ASP A 118 9.84 -4.83 19.42
CA ASP A 118 10.33 -3.91 18.37
C ASP A 118 9.93 -2.46 18.64
N ALA A 119 8.80 -2.18 19.31
CA ALA A 119 8.46 -0.81 19.73
C ALA A 119 9.47 -0.26 20.76
N ARG A 120 9.88 -1.09 21.73
CA ARG A 120 10.90 -0.72 22.71
C ARG A 120 12.27 -0.53 22.06
N GLU A 121 12.61 -1.40 21.12
CA GLU A 121 13.87 -1.28 20.35
C GLU A 121 13.88 0.00 19.52
N GLY A 122 12.78 0.32 18.82
CA GLY A 122 12.68 1.55 18.03
C GLY A 122 12.92 2.81 18.87
N VAL A 123 12.29 2.91 20.03
CA VAL A 123 12.49 4.02 20.96
C VAL A 123 13.94 4.07 21.46
N ARG A 124 14.49 2.91 21.86
CA ARG A 124 15.88 2.83 22.34
C ARG A 124 16.88 3.24 21.25
N ALA A 125 16.75 2.69 20.06
CA ALA A 125 17.62 3.01 18.92
C ALA A 125 17.61 4.50 18.60
N PHE A 126 16.42 5.12 18.62
CA PHE A 126 16.24 6.55 18.41
C PHE A 126 16.97 7.39 19.46
N LEU A 127 16.82 7.07 20.75
CA LEU A 127 17.47 7.78 21.85
C LEU A 127 19.00 7.61 21.83
N GLU A 128 19.46 6.41 21.47
CA GLU A 128 20.88 6.06 21.37
C GLU A 128 21.51 6.49 20.03
N LYS A 129 20.74 7.05 19.12
CA LYS A 129 21.18 7.49 17.77
C LYS A 129 21.91 6.40 16.99
N ARG A 130 21.41 5.18 17.04
CA ARG A 130 21.94 4.02 16.33
C ARG A 130 20.87 3.35 15.44
N PRO A 131 21.27 2.54 14.46
CA PRO A 131 20.33 1.72 13.72
C PRO A 131 19.57 0.76 14.65
N PRO A 132 18.26 0.53 14.41
CA PRO A 132 17.47 -0.43 15.16
C PRO A 132 17.86 -1.88 14.83
N ARG A 133 17.57 -2.79 15.77
CA ARG A 133 17.77 -4.23 15.63
C ARG A 133 16.45 -4.94 15.83
N TRP A 134 15.68 -5.05 14.75
CA TRP A 134 14.36 -5.66 14.78
C TRP A 134 14.44 -7.16 15.07
N SER A 135 13.57 -7.65 15.94
CA SER A 135 13.54 -9.04 16.39
C SER A 135 12.32 -9.81 15.87
N MET A 136 11.22 -9.11 15.57
CA MET A 136 9.97 -9.73 15.15
C MET A 136 9.93 -10.01 13.65
N ARG A 137 9.15 -11.03 13.28
CA ARG A 137 8.99 -11.48 11.89
C ARG A 137 7.51 -11.58 11.50
N PRO A 138 7.09 -11.04 10.35
CA PRO A 138 5.71 -11.16 9.89
C PRO A 138 5.21 -12.61 9.70
N SER A 139 6.12 -13.56 9.47
CA SER A 139 5.75 -14.97 9.32
C SER A 139 5.29 -15.66 10.60
N THR A 140 5.72 -15.16 11.76
CA THR A 140 5.47 -15.80 13.07
C THR A 140 4.77 -14.89 14.08
N ASP A 141 4.96 -13.57 13.97
CA ASP A 141 4.64 -12.64 15.04
C ASP A 141 3.50 -11.66 14.69
N MET A 142 2.72 -11.98 13.64
CA MET A 142 1.53 -11.19 13.30
C MET A 142 0.42 -11.43 14.33
N PRO A 143 -0.32 -10.38 14.77
CA PRO A 143 -1.39 -10.53 15.73
C PRO A 143 -2.59 -11.30 15.16
N ASP A 144 -3.18 -12.17 15.99
CA ASP A 144 -4.32 -13.01 15.59
C ASP A 144 -5.57 -12.20 15.24
N PHE A 145 -5.76 -11.01 15.85
CA PHE A 145 -6.93 -10.20 15.56
C PHE A 145 -6.99 -9.73 14.10
N LEU A 146 -5.87 -9.61 13.39
CA LEU A 146 -5.87 -9.29 11.96
C LEU A 146 -6.40 -10.43 11.08
N ARG A 147 -6.55 -11.64 11.63
CA ARG A 147 -7.18 -12.77 10.95
C ARG A 147 -8.70 -12.79 11.14
N ASP A 148 -9.25 -11.92 11.97
CA ASP A 148 -10.69 -11.83 12.20
C ASP A 148 -11.39 -11.32 10.92
N PRO A 149 -12.30 -12.13 10.32
CA PRO A 149 -13.03 -11.71 9.11
C PRO A 149 -13.81 -10.41 9.28
N ARG A 150 -14.20 -10.06 10.51
CA ARG A 150 -14.94 -8.82 10.83
C ARG A 150 -14.08 -7.58 10.63
N LEU A 151 -12.77 -7.70 10.80
CA LEU A 151 -11.81 -6.61 10.56
C LEU A 151 -11.45 -6.45 9.07
N LEU A 152 -11.88 -7.40 8.22
CA LEU A 152 -11.63 -7.37 6.76
C LEU A 152 -12.77 -6.71 5.98
N GLY A 153 -13.70 -6.02 6.67
CA GLY A 153 -14.91 -5.48 6.07
C GLY A 153 -15.90 -6.58 5.68
N SER A 154 -17.08 -6.22 5.21
CA SER A 154 -18.23 -7.07 4.92
C SER A 154 -18.04 -8.23 3.91
N ARG A 155 -16.81 -8.61 3.59
CA ARG A 155 -16.51 -9.78 2.73
C ARG A 155 -16.81 -11.13 3.38
N GLY A 156 -17.02 -11.18 4.71
CA GLY A 156 -17.27 -12.44 5.44
C GLY A 156 -18.63 -13.07 5.16
N GLU A 157 -19.65 -12.29 4.83
CA GLU A 157 -21.01 -12.80 4.68
C GLU A 157 -21.39 -13.20 3.26
N ALA A 158 -20.81 -12.60 2.24
CA ALA A 158 -21.15 -12.87 0.84
C ALA A 158 -20.63 -14.23 0.32
N ARG A 159 -19.64 -14.85 0.97
CA ARG A 159 -19.04 -16.12 0.52
C ARG A 159 -19.74 -17.38 1.04
N LYS A 160 -20.68 -17.27 2.00
CA LYS A 160 -21.44 -18.43 2.54
C LYS A 160 -22.74 -18.74 1.79
N LYS A 161 -23.08 -17.98 0.75
CA LYS A 161 -24.34 -18.15 -0.02
C LYS A 161 -24.15 -18.42 -1.51
N ARG A 162 -23.03 -19.01 -1.92
CA ARG A 162 -22.92 -19.55 -3.29
C ARG A 162 -22.41 -20.97 -3.26
#